data_c4828b3ca9e16dae8469ee3b0ce1e5e1
#
_entry.id   c4828b3ca9e16dae8469ee3b0ce1e5e1
#
_cell.length_a   1.000
_cell.length_b   1.000
_cell.length_c   1.000
_cell.angle_alpha   90.00
_cell.angle_beta   90.00
_cell.angle_gamma   90.00
#
_symmetry.space_group_name_H-M   'P 1'
#
loop_
_entity.id
_entity.type
_entity.pdbx_description
1 polymer ?
#
loop_
_entity_poly.entity_id
_entity_poly.type
_entity_poly.pdbx_seq_one_letter_code
_entity_poly.pdbx_strand_id
1 'polypeptide(L)'
;FALNGQKVMIPFIDKSTDNMMIQMLKQKGAGYSTADGDIEIFNDTTTELLYTIASHAKTGAFSTFKISSYPANFLNAGQCVFAIDSTAGATWMGTHAPLSDISEDALIDFDTEVMMIPQFDPENPQMISQGPSVCVFNKKDSQEVLASWLFTQYLLTNDVQIAYSETEGYVPVTSKAQDSAEYQDYLSRAGEDNNVHYDVKIK
;
A
#
# COMPACT_ATOMS: atom_id res chain seq x y z
N PHE A 1 -24.38 4.43 -9.80
CA PHE A 1 -24.44 4.62 -8.35
C PHE A 1 -24.16 6.09 -8.02
N ALA A 2 -24.86 6.67 -7.06
CA ALA A 2 -24.65 8.03 -6.59
C ALA A 2 -24.66 8.06 -5.05
N LEU A 3 -23.73 8.80 -4.48
CA LEU A 3 -23.64 9.03 -3.04
C LEU A 3 -23.74 10.55 -2.81
N ASN A 4 -24.69 10.99 -1.99
CA ASN A 4 -24.94 12.42 -1.72
C ASN A 4 -25.03 13.30 -2.98
N GLY A 5 -25.60 12.74 -4.07
CA GLY A 5 -25.71 13.43 -5.36
C GLY A 5 -24.48 13.38 -6.26
N GLN A 6 -23.35 12.91 -5.73
CA GLN A 6 -22.11 12.69 -6.48
C GLN A 6 -22.17 11.36 -7.24
N LYS A 7 -21.82 11.38 -8.51
CA LYS A 7 -21.73 10.15 -9.30
C LYS A 7 -20.46 9.36 -8.92
N VAL A 8 -20.67 8.19 -8.32
CA VAL A 8 -19.61 7.24 -8.06
C VAL A 8 -19.42 6.34 -9.30
N MET A 9 -18.26 6.40 -9.91
CA MET A 9 -17.95 5.62 -11.11
C MET A 9 -17.63 4.17 -10.77
N ILE A 10 -16.76 3.96 -9.79
CA ILE A 10 -16.30 2.64 -9.37
C ILE A 10 -16.30 2.65 -7.83
N PRO A 11 -17.25 1.99 -7.18
CA PRO A 11 -17.34 2.01 -5.71
C PRO A 11 -16.10 1.51 -4.99
N PHE A 12 -15.42 0.49 -5.53
CA PHE A 12 -14.25 -0.14 -4.94
C PHE A 12 -13.13 -0.30 -5.97
N ILE A 13 -11.96 0.20 -5.65
CA ILE A 13 -10.77 0.17 -6.51
C ILE A 13 -9.60 -0.49 -5.79
N ASP A 14 -8.94 -1.44 -6.44
CA ASP A 14 -7.61 -1.94 -6.08
C ASP A 14 -6.67 -1.75 -7.27
N LYS A 15 -5.58 -1.05 -7.08
CA LYS A 15 -4.67 -0.70 -8.18
C LYS A 15 -3.80 -1.87 -8.62
N SER A 16 -3.25 -2.62 -7.70
CA SER A 16 -2.21 -3.58 -7.98
C SER A 16 -2.79 -5.00 -8.07
N THR A 17 -3.11 -5.43 -9.28
CA THR A 17 -3.69 -6.76 -9.53
C THR A 17 -2.80 -7.89 -9.02
N ASP A 18 -1.49 -7.77 -9.16
CA ASP A 18 -0.50 -8.72 -8.67
C ASP A 18 -0.46 -8.77 -7.15
N ASN A 19 -0.36 -7.62 -6.48
CA ASN A 19 -0.40 -7.55 -5.02
C ASN A 19 -1.73 -8.05 -4.46
N MET A 20 -2.85 -7.71 -5.09
CA MET A 20 -4.17 -8.22 -4.73
C MET A 20 -4.19 -9.75 -4.76
N MET A 21 -3.72 -10.36 -5.85
CA MET A 21 -3.70 -11.82 -5.97
C MET A 21 -2.77 -12.47 -4.94
N ILE A 22 -1.57 -11.94 -4.73
CA ILE A 22 -0.65 -12.44 -3.70
C ILE A 22 -1.28 -12.33 -2.32
N GLN A 23 -1.90 -11.19 -2.00
CA GLN A 23 -2.57 -10.94 -0.74
C GLN A 23 -3.71 -11.93 -0.49
N MET A 24 -4.58 -12.12 -1.47
CA MET A 24 -5.72 -13.01 -1.36
C MET A 24 -5.29 -14.49 -1.22
N LEU A 25 -4.30 -14.93 -1.99
CA LEU A 25 -3.75 -16.28 -1.90
C LEU A 25 -3.09 -16.52 -0.53
N LYS A 26 -2.31 -15.55 -0.04
CA LYS A 26 -1.71 -15.62 1.29
C LYS A 26 -2.77 -15.77 2.39
N GLN A 27 -3.83 -14.99 2.35
CA GLN A 27 -4.94 -15.07 3.31
C GLN A 27 -5.70 -16.41 3.25
N LYS A 28 -5.76 -17.02 2.07
CA LYS A 28 -6.37 -18.36 1.87
C LYS A 28 -5.42 -19.52 2.20
N GLY A 29 -4.16 -19.23 2.55
CA GLY A 29 -3.14 -20.27 2.74
C GLY A 29 -2.81 -21.04 1.46
N ALA A 30 -3.06 -20.44 0.28
CA ALA A 30 -2.78 -21.05 -1.02
C ALA A 30 -1.41 -20.64 -1.54
N GLY A 31 -0.80 -21.50 -2.36
CA GLY A 31 0.52 -21.28 -2.94
C GLY A 31 0.53 -20.17 -3.98
N TYR A 32 1.59 -19.38 -3.96
CA TYR A 32 1.92 -18.42 -5.01
C TYR A 32 3.27 -18.76 -5.65
N SER A 33 4.32 -18.86 -4.83
CA SER A 33 5.65 -19.34 -5.22
C SER A 33 6.37 -19.93 -4.01
N THR A 34 7.33 -20.82 -4.26
CA THR A 34 8.20 -21.40 -3.22
C THR A 34 9.51 -20.63 -3.07
N ALA A 35 10.23 -20.90 -1.97
CA ALA A 35 11.58 -20.37 -1.77
C ALA A 35 12.58 -20.88 -2.83
N ASP A 36 12.32 -22.04 -3.42
CA ASP A 36 13.15 -22.64 -4.47
C ASP A 36 12.83 -22.10 -5.87
N GLY A 37 11.82 -21.22 -5.98
CA GLY A 37 11.46 -20.53 -7.21
C GLY A 37 10.38 -21.22 -8.06
N ASP A 38 9.74 -22.25 -7.52
CA ASP A 38 8.58 -22.87 -8.19
C ASP A 38 7.37 -21.94 -8.16
N ILE A 39 6.62 -21.94 -9.23
CA ILE A 39 5.39 -21.13 -9.39
C ILE A 39 4.18 -21.98 -9.05
N GLU A 40 3.45 -21.62 -8.00
CA GLU A 40 2.30 -22.37 -7.47
C GLU A 40 0.94 -21.67 -7.72
N ILE A 41 0.95 -20.54 -8.44
CA ILE A 41 -0.26 -19.73 -8.66
C ILE A 41 -1.37 -20.46 -9.43
N PHE A 42 -1.05 -21.52 -10.17
CA PHE A 42 -2.01 -22.28 -10.97
C PHE A 42 -2.69 -23.37 -10.13
N ASN A 43 -3.57 -22.95 -9.22
CA ASN A 43 -4.30 -23.83 -8.31
C ASN A 43 -5.81 -23.50 -8.29
N ASP A 44 -6.60 -24.37 -7.65
CA ASP A 44 -8.07 -24.23 -7.59
C ASP A 44 -8.48 -22.95 -6.85
N THR A 45 -7.76 -22.55 -5.81
CA THR A 45 -8.04 -21.30 -5.08
C THR A 45 -7.86 -20.09 -5.97
N THR A 46 -6.81 -20.04 -6.78
CA THR A 46 -6.62 -18.97 -7.77
C THR A 46 -7.80 -18.90 -8.73
N THR A 47 -8.26 -20.04 -9.22
CA THR A 47 -9.40 -20.12 -10.13
C THR A 47 -10.69 -19.59 -9.47
N GLU A 48 -10.97 -19.99 -8.24
CA GLU A 48 -12.12 -19.51 -7.45
C GLU A 48 -12.06 -17.98 -7.25
N LEU A 49 -10.91 -17.44 -6.83
CA LEU A 49 -10.70 -16.03 -6.65
C LEU A 49 -10.91 -15.23 -7.93
N LEU A 50 -10.39 -15.69 -9.06
CA LEU A 50 -10.58 -15.03 -10.35
C LEU A 50 -12.05 -14.99 -10.78
N TYR A 51 -12.81 -16.07 -10.57
CA TYR A 51 -14.26 -16.07 -10.83
C TYR A 51 -15.00 -15.08 -9.92
N THR A 52 -14.63 -15.02 -8.65
CA THR A 52 -15.22 -14.08 -7.68
C THR A 52 -14.96 -12.64 -8.11
N ILE A 53 -13.70 -12.29 -8.39
CA ILE A 53 -13.31 -10.94 -8.87
C ILE A 53 -14.05 -10.61 -10.17
N ALA A 54 -14.07 -11.52 -11.13
CA ALA A 54 -14.76 -11.32 -12.41
C ALA A 54 -16.27 -11.09 -12.23
N SER A 55 -16.91 -11.76 -11.26
CA SER A 55 -18.33 -11.57 -10.96
C SER A 55 -18.61 -10.15 -10.45
N HIS A 56 -17.78 -9.64 -9.53
CA HIS A 56 -17.90 -8.28 -9.02
C HIS A 56 -17.56 -7.22 -10.06
N ALA A 57 -16.54 -7.45 -10.87
CA ALA A 57 -16.18 -6.55 -11.96
C ALA A 57 -17.31 -6.40 -13.02
N LYS A 58 -18.04 -7.46 -13.30
CA LYS A 58 -19.19 -7.44 -14.23
C LYS A 58 -20.34 -6.56 -13.72
N THR A 59 -20.47 -6.40 -12.40
CA THR A 59 -21.51 -5.53 -11.83
C THR A 59 -21.14 -4.03 -11.89
N GLY A 60 -19.89 -3.70 -12.20
CA GLY A 60 -19.35 -2.34 -12.12
C GLY A 60 -19.02 -1.88 -10.69
N ALA A 61 -19.18 -2.75 -9.68
CA ALA A 61 -18.91 -2.41 -8.28
C ALA A 61 -17.43 -2.40 -7.95
N PHE A 62 -16.63 -3.13 -8.71
CA PHE A 62 -15.20 -3.29 -8.50
C PHE A 62 -14.43 -3.11 -9.80
N SER A 63 -13.28 -2.47 -9.74
CA SER A 63 -12.33 -2.44 -10.85
C SER A 63 -10.90 -2.60 -10.37
N THR A 64 -10.17 -3.37 -11.15
CA THR A 64 -8.72 -3.31 -11.26
C THR A 64 -8.38 -2.67 -12.60
N PHE A 65 -7.18 -2.23 -12.79
CA PHE A 65 -6.84 -1.25 -13.80
C PHE A 65 -6.87 -1.66 -15.26
N LYS A 66 -7.73 -1.04 -15.99
CA LYS A 66 -7.47 -0.57 -17.35
C LYS A 66 -7.19 0.93 -17.43
N ILE A 67 -7.03 1.60 -16.31
CA ILE A 67 -6.91 3.06 -16.23
C ILE A 67 -5.51 3.38 -15.75
N SER A 68 -4.82 4.26 -16.44
CA SER A 68 -3.45 4.70 -16.14
C SER A 68 -3.34 5.59 -14.89
N SER A 69 -4.44 5.81 -14.17
CA SER A 69 -4.49 6.70 -13.02
C SER A 69 -4.38 5.98 -11.67
N TYR A 70 -4.09 6.70 -10.60
CA TYR A 70 -4.00 6.17 -9.25
C TYR A 70 -5.35 6.16 -8.56
N PRO A 71 -5.62 5.22 -7.61
CA PRO A 71 -6.85 5.18 -6.85
C PRO A 71 -7.16 6.49 -6.13
N ALA A 72 -6.12 7.17 -5.65
CA ALA A 72 -6.20 8.47 -5.01
C ALA A 72 -6.95 9.51 -5.85
N ASN A 73 -6.74 9.55 -7.16
CA ASN A 73 -7.42 10.50 -8.05
C ASN A 73 -8.94 10.27 -8.08
N PHE A 74 -9.37 9.02 -8.09
CA PHE A 74 -10.80 8.67 -8.03
C PHE A 74 -11.39 8.96 -6.66
N LEU A 75 -10.65 8.69 -5.58
CA LEU A 75 -11.08 8.96 -4.23
C LEU A 75 -11.26 10.48 -4.02
N ASN A 76 -10.24 11.27 -4.36
CA ASN A 76 -10.24 12.72 -4.16
C ASN A 76 -11.29 13.44 -5.01
N ALA A 77 -11.65 12.88 -6.16
CA ALA A 77 -12.77 13.36 -6.99
C ALA A 77 -14.15 12.78 -6.59
N GLY A 78 -14.24 12.01 -5.50
CA GLY A 78 -15.49 11.37 -5.07
C GLY A 78 -16.04 10.33 -6.02
N GLN A 79 -15.20 9.79 -6.88
CA GLN A 79 -15.61 8.81 -7.90
C GLN A 79 -15.47 7.37 -7.45
N CYS A 80 -14.83 7.12 -6.30
CA CYS A 80 -14.85 5.86 -5.59
C CYS A 80 -15.12 6.07 -4.10
N VAL A 81 -15.48 5.00 -3.40
CA VAL A 81 -15.76 5.02 -1.95
C VAL A 81 -14.67 4.29 -1.19
N PHE A 82 -14.18 3.18 -1.74
CA PHE A 82 -13.12 2.37 -1.15
C PHE A 82 -11.96 2.25 -2.13
N ALA A 83 -10.77 2.58 -1.66
CA ALA A 83 -9.54 2.48 -2.42
C ALA A 83 -8.52 1.65 -1.63
N ILE A 84 -7.96 0.62 -2.25
CA ILE A 84 -6.81 -0.11 -1.71
C ILE A 84 -5.56 0.38 -2.45
N ASP A 85 -4.57 0.77 -1.66
CA ASP A 85 -3.26 1.17 -2.16
C ASP A 85 -2.19 0.78 -1.13
N SER A 86 -0.93 1.02 -1.44
CA SER A 86 0.17 0.90 -0.49
C SER A 86 0.09 1.99 0.59
N THR A 87 0.75 1.76 1.73
CA THR A 87 0.85 2.78 2.78
C THR A 87 1.48 4.08 2.27
N ALA A 88 2.42 3.99 1.32
CA ALA A 88 2.98 5.16 0.65
C ALA A 88 1.95 5.93 -0.21
N GLY A 89 0.92 5.25 -0.72
CA GLY A 89 -0.18 5.86 -1.46
C GLY A 89 -1.03 6.81 -0.61
N ALA A 90 -1.01 6.68 0.70
CA ALA A 90 -1.75 7.53 1.62
C ALA A 90 -1.41 9.02 1.50
N THR A 91 -0.19 9.36 1.12
CA THR A 91 0.26 10.74 0.86
C THR A 91 -0.62 11.46 -0.17
N TRP A 92 -1.20 10.71 -1.08
CA TRP A 92 -1.95 11.21 -2.22
C TRP A 92 -3.48 11.16 -2.02
N MET A 93 -3.93 10.75 -0.84
CA MET A 93 -5.35 10.58 -0.50
C MET A 93 -5.83 11.63 0.50
N GLY A 94 -7.07 12.07 0.33
CA GLY A 94 -7.74 13.03 1.21
C GLY A 94 -7.75 14.45 0.67
N THR A 95 -8.49 15.32 1.36
CA THR A 95 -8.78 16.70 0.94
C THR A 95 -7.52 17.58 0.81
N HIS A 96 -6.48 17.30 1.59
CA HIS A 96 -5.23 18.08 1.60
C HIS A 96 -4.06 17.40 0.88
N ALA A 97 -4.34 16.33 0.14
CA ALA A 97 -3.32 15.63 -0.63
C ALA A 97 -2.76 16.52 -1.75
N PRO A 98 -1.45 16.41 -2.06
CA PRO A 98 -0.90 17.12 -3.20
C PRO A 98 -1.55 16.62 -4.48
N LEU A 99 -2.00 17.54 -5.31
CA LEU A 99 -2.67 17.22 -6.58
C LEU A 99 -1.64 16.80 -7.62
N SER A 100 -1.91 15.72 -8.35
CA SER A 100 -1.07 15.32 -9.47
C SER A 100 -1.79 15.39 -10.82
N ASP A 101 -2.97 14.82 -10.93
CA ASP A 101 -3.64 14.57 -12.21
C ASP A 101 -5.12 14.99 -12.25
N ILE A 102 -5.60 15.69 -11.23
CA ILE A 102 -6.97 16.22 -11.18
C ILE A 102 -6.96 17.72 -10.93
N SER A 103 -7.93 18.43 -11.50
CA SER A 103 -8.08 19.86 -11.28
C SER A 103 -8.71 20.15 -9.92
N GLU A 104 -8.34 21.27 -9.31
CA GLU A 104 -8.83 21.70 -8.00
C GLU A 104 -10.37 21.75 -7.92
N ASP A 105 -11.03 22.13 -9.00
CA ASP A 105 -12.49 22.20 -9.10
C ASP A 105 -13.19 20.84 -9.17
N ALA A 106 -12.42 19.77 -9.40
CA ALA A 106 -12.94 18.40 -9.38
C ALA A 106 -12.84 17.74 -8.00
N LEU A 107 -12.13 18.36 -7.05
CA LEU A 107 -12.01 17.85 -5.68
C LEU A 107 -13.32 17.97 -4.93
N ILE A 108 -13.56 17.00 -4.06
CA ILE A 108 -14.65 17.06 -3.09
C ILE A 108 -14.09 17.07 -1.68
N ASP A 109 -14.79 17.75 -0.79
CA ASP A 109 -14.47 17.76 0.63
C ASP A 109 -15.15 16.57 1.31
N PHE A 110 -14.35 15.73 2.00
CA PHE A 110 -14.82 14.56 2.73
C PHE A 110 -13.76 14.09 3.75
N ASP A 111 -14.23 13.37 4.76
CA ASP A 111 -13.33 12.71 5.70
C ASP A 111 -12.84 11.39 5.12
N THR A 112 -11.53 11.16 5.26
CA THR A 112 -10.88 9.91 4.86
C THR A 112 -10.59 9.06 6.08
N GLU A 113 -11.06 7.83 6.09
CA GLU A 113 -10.73 6.85 7.11
C GLU A 113 -9.80 5.78 6.56
N VAL A 114 -8.74 5.47 7.31
CA VAL A 114 -7.83 4.37 7.02
C VAL A 114 -8.27 3.14 7.80
N MET A 115 -8.36 2.03 7.10
CA MET A 115 -8.71 0.73 7.67
C MET A 115 -7.70 -0.33 7.21
N MET A 116 -7.56 -1.38 7.99
CA MET A 116 -6.81 -2.55 7.56
C MET A 116 -7.45 -3.12 6.29
N ILE A 117 -6.60 -3.62 5.37
CA ILE A 117 -7.06 -4.30 4.16
C ILE A 117 -8.05 -5.43 4.51
N PRO A 118 -9.14 -5.62 3.75
CA PRO A 118 -10.13 -6.67 4.03
C PRO A 118 -9.48 -8.05 4.19
N GLN A 119 -9.94 -8.79 5.20
CA GLN A 119 -9.44 -10.11 5.56
C GLN A 119 -10.51 -11.18 5.35
N PHE A 120 -10.13 -12.35 4.82
CA PHE A 120 -11.00 -13.54 4.80
C PHE A 120 -11.18 -14.13 6.21
N ASP A 121 -10.14 -14.03 7.05
CA ASP A 121 -10.17 -14.42 8.45
C ASP A 121 -9.63 -13.27 9.31
N PRO A 122 -10.51 -12.47 9.93
CA PRO A 122 -10.09 -11.35 10.78
C PRO A 122 -9.35 -11.77 12.06
N GLU A 123 -9.53 -13.02 12.50
CA GLU A 123 -8.85 -13.55 13.71
C GLU A 123 -7.37 -13.88 13.44
N ASN A 124 -7.04 -14.13 12.16
CA ASN A 124 -5.68 -14.43 11.71
C ASN A 124 -5.30 -13.52 10.53
N PRO A 125 -5.16 -12.22 10.74
CA PRO A 125 -4.92 -11.28 9.64
C PRO A 125 -3.58 -11.56 8.95
N GLN A 126 -3.61 -11.52 7.63
CA GLN A 126 -2.43 -11.69 6.80
C GLN A 126 -2.29 -10.47 5.87
N MET A 127 -1.09 -9.94 5.78
CA MET A 127 -0.77 -8.85 4.87
C MET A 127 0.57 -9.12 4.18
N ILE A 128 0.66 -8.68 2.93
CA ILE A 128 1.95 -8.67 2.23
C ILE A 128 2.79 -7.49 2.71
N SER A 129 4.12 -7.70 2.75
CA SER A 129 5.09 -6.62 2.84
C SER A 129 5.61 -6.35 1.44
N GLN A 130 5.47 -5.13 0.96
CA GLN A 130 6.06 -4.73 -0.32
C GLN A 130 7.02 -3.56 -0.10
N GLY A 131 7.98 -3.44 -1.01
CA GLY A 131 8.94 -2.35 -1.02
C GLY A 131 10.14 -2.69 -1.90
N PRO A 132 10.91 -1.68 -2.30
CA PRO A 132 12.14 -1.89 -3.03
C PRO A 132 13.21 -2.56 -2.13
N SER A 133 14.07 -3.34 -2.74
CA SER A 133 15.26 -3.90 -2.09
C SER A 133 16.51 -3.19 -2.57
N VAL A 134 17.47 -3.01 -1.67
CA VAL A 134 18.81 -2.51 -2.03
C VAL A 134 19.73 -3.70 -2.28
N CYS A 135 20.31 -3.75 -3.47
CA CYS A 135 21.24 -4.79 -3.86
C CYS A 135 22.66 -4.20 -4.03
N VAL A 136 23.65 -4.85 -3.42
CA VAL A 136 25.06 -4.51 -3.62
C VAL A 136 25.63 -5.40 -4.72
N PHE A 137 26.02 -4.79 -5.84
CA PHE A 137 26.61 -5.54 -6.95
C PHE A 137 28.06 -5.90 -6.67
N ASN A 138 28.44 -7.13 -7.04
CA ASN A 138 29.83 -7.53 -7.03
C ASN A 138 30.57 -6.86 -8.20
N LYS A 139 31.64 -6.12 -7.89
CA LYS A 139 32.49 -5.43 -8.86
C LYS A 139 33.94 -5.89 -8.74
N LYS A 140 34.76 -5.57 -9.76
CA LYS A 140 36.18 -5.89 -9.74
C LYS A 140 36.95 -5.13 -8.66
N ASP A 141 36.54 -3.87 -8.39
CA ASP A 141 37.11 -3.07 -7.32
C ASP A 141 36.44 -3.37 -5.98
N SER A 142 37.15 -4.00 -5.07
CA SER A 142 36.65 -4.34 -3.75
C SER A 142 36.37 -3.11 -2.87
N GLN A 143 37.02 -1.98 -3.13
CA GLN A 143 36.75 -0.73 -2.42
C GLN A 143 35.38 -0.15 -2.77
N GLU A 144 34.97 -0.25 -4.06
CA GLU A 144 33.62 0.15 -4.45
C GLU A 144 32.55 -0.75 -3.83
N VAL A 145 32.81 -2.05 -3.73
CA VAL A 145 31.89 -2.98 -3.06
C VAL A 145 31.78 -2.65 -1.58
N LEU A 146 32.91 -2.41 -0.90
CA LEU A 146 32.93 -2.01 0.50
C LEU A 146 32.19 -0.70 0.73
N ALA A 147 32.42 0.31 -0.09
CA ALA A 147 31.73 1.61 0.01
C ALA A 147 30.22 1.44 -0.16
N SER A 148 29.77 0.64 -1.12
CA SER A 148 28.35 0.34 -1.33
C SER A 148 27.74 -0.40 -0.14
N TRP A 149 28.48 -1.33 0.45
CA TRP A 149 28.06 -2.04 1.67
C TRP A 149 27.94 -1.09 2.87
N LEU A 150 28.92 -0.23 3.11
CA LEU A 150 28.88 0.75 4.19
C LEU A 150 27.72 1.75 4.02
N PHE A 151 27.43 2.17 2.80
CA PHE A 151 26.27 2.99 2.52
C PHE A 151 24.96 2.23 2.85
N THR A 152 24.85 0.97 2.47
CA THR A 152 23.68 0.13 2.84
C THR A 152 23.53 0.02 4.36
N GLN A 153 24.65 -0.17 5.09
CA GLN A 153 24.62 -0.19 6.56
C GLN A 153 24.18 1.17 7.16
N TYR A 154 24.57 2.27 6.55
CA TYR A 154 24.12 3.60 6.96
C TYR A 154 22.60 3.76 6.78
N LEU A 155 22.02 3.26 5.69
CA LEU A 155 20.57 3.29 5.47
C LEU A 155 19.78 2.49 6.54
N LEU A 156 20.42 1.52 7.20
CA LEU A 156 19.82 0.73 8.27
C LEU A 156 20.01 1.32 9.68
N THR A 157 20.64 2.48 9.80
CA THR A 157 20.73 3.18 11.09
C THR A 157 19.37 3.71 11.52
N ASN A 158 19.12 3.78 12.83
CA ASN A 158 17.84 4.26 13.35
C ASN A 158 17.48 5.65 12.83
N ASP A 159 18.43 6.58 12.86
CA ASP A 159 18.21 7.96 12.44
C ASP A 159 17.70 8.05 10.99
N VAL A 160 18.32 7.28 10.08
CA VAL A 160 17.90 7.24 8.66
C VAL A 160 16.55 6.55 8.50
N GLN A 161 16.33 5.43 9.20
CA GLN A 161 15.08 4.70 9.15
C GLN A 161 13.89 5.54 9.64
N ILE A 162 14.06 6.26 10.73
CA ILE A 162 13.02 7.13 11.29
C ILE A 162 12.80 8.33 10.38
N ALA A 163 13.85 9.06 10.00
CA ALA A 163 13.74 10.21 9.12
C ALA A 163 13.04 9.85 7.79
N TYR A 164 13.34 8.69 7.22
CA TYR A 164 12.69 8.24 6.00
C TYR A 164 11.22 7.89 6.21
N SER A 165 10.89 7.26 7.34
CA SER A 165 9.49 6.93 7.67
C SER A 165 8.62 8.17 7.95
N GLU A 166 9.22 9.30 8.32
CA GLU A 166 8.51 10.57 8.51
C GLU A 166 8.15 11.28 7.20
N THR A 167 8.74 10.89 6.07
CA THR A 167 8.52 11.57 4.78
C THR A 167 7.20 11.21 4.12
N GLU A 168 6.81 9.94 4.16
CA GLU A 168 5.61 9.41 3.50
C GLU A 168 5.05 8.23 4.32
N GLY A 169 4.20 7.41 3.73
CA GLY A 169 3.61 6.23 4.37
C GLY A 169 4.57 5.04 4.58
N TYR A 170 5.88 5.26 4.57
CA TYR A 170 6.87 4.22 4.82
C TYR A 170 7.00 3.87 6.31
N VAL A 171 7.43 2.64 6.59
CA VAL A 171 7.69 2.15 7.94
C VAL A 171 9.14 1.71 8.06
N PRO A 172 9.78 1.85 9.24
CA PRO A 172 11.12 1.34 9.45
C PRO A 172 11.20 -0.17 9.22
N VAL A 173 12.27 -0.66 8.60
CA VAL A 173 12.43 -2.10 8.29
C VAL A 173 13.15 -2.87 9.40
N THR A 174 13.68 -2.19 10.41
CA THR A 174 14.35 -2.83 11.55
C THR A 174 13.50 -2.72 12.81
N SER A 175 13.38 -3.80 13.59
CA SER A 175 12.69 -3.79 14.88
C SER A 175 13.29 -2.75 15.84
N LYS A 176 14.61 -2.58 15.82
CA LYS A 176 15.29 -1.58 16.63
C LYS A 176 14.80 -0.15 16.35
N ALA A 177 14.54 0.19 15.08
CA ALA A 177 13.98 1.50 14.74
C ALA A 177 12.48 1.57 15.07
N GLN A 178 11.72 0.49 14.80
CA GLN A 178 10.30 0.42 15.14
C GLN A 178 10.04 0.59 16.64
N ASP A 179 10.87 -0.02 17.48
CA ASP A 179 10.75 0.00 18.94
C ASP A 179 11.43 1.23 19.60
N SER A 180 12.03 2.12 18.79
CA SER A 180 12.72 3.30 19.33
C SER A 180 11.75 4.32 19.92
N ALA A 181 12.21 5.05 20.95
CA ALA A 181 11.41 6.08 21.58
C ALA A 181 11.03 7.20 20.61
N GLU A 182 11.94 7.55 19.70
CA GLU A 182 11.75 8.57 18.67
C GLU A 182 10.62 8.19 17.70
N TYR A 183 10.60 6.95 17.22
CA TYR A 183 9.54 6.50 16.33
C TYR A 183 8.20 6.35 17.04
N GLN A 184 8.20 5.90 18.29
CA GLN A 184 6.99 5.82 19.10
C GLN A 184 6.42 7.21 19.42
N ASP A 185 7.27 8.21 19.69
CA ASP A 185 6.87 9.61 19.84
C ASP A 185 6.24 10.15 18.55
N TYR A 186 6.86 9.87 17.40
CA TYR A 186 6.30 10.22 16.10
C TYR A 186 4.90 9.61 15.90
N LEU A 187 4.72 8.33 16.18
CA LEU A 187 3.42 7.65 16.03
C LEU A 187 2.37 8.18 17.04
N SER A 188 2.78 8.62 18.23
CA SER A 188 1.86 9.16 19.24
C SER A 188 1.17 10.45 18.82
N ARG A 189 1.71 11.16 17.82
CA ARG A 189 1.12 12.37 17.23
C ARG A 189 0.07 12.08 16.16
N ALA A 190 -0.30 10.82 15.96
CA ALA A 190 -1.36 10.44 15.02
C ALA A 190 -2.68 11.13 15.37
N GLY A 191 -3.32 11.72 14.37
CA GLY A 191 -4.58 12.45 14.50
C GLY A 191 -4.45 13.92 14.89
N GLU A 192 -3.24 14.41 15.24
CA GLU A 192 -3.05 15.83 15.56
C GLU A 192 -3.20 16.73 14.32
N ASP A 193 -2.77 16.24 13.15
CA ASP A 193 -2.69 17.03 11.93
C ASP A 193 -3.70 16.59 10.84
N ASN A 194 -4.68 15.76 11.17
CA ASN A 194 -5.57 15.12 10.18
C ASN A 194 -4.77 14.40 9.07
N ASN A 195 -3.61 13.87 9.41
CA ASN A 195 -2.66 13.31 8.45
C ASN A 195 -2.81 11.80 8.38
N VAL A 196 -3.33 11.32 7.26
CA VAL A 196 -3.51 9.87 6.98
C VAL A 196 -2.20 9.07 7.04
N HIS A 197 -1.02 9.72 6.95
CA HIS A 197 0.27 9.05 7.09
C HIS A 197 0.46 8.36 8.45
N TYR A 198 -0.04 8.95 9.52
CA TYR A 198 0.01 8.34 10.85
C TYR A 198 -0.92 7.14 10.92
N ASP A 199 -2.13 7.31 10.42
CA ASP A 199 -3.14 6.26 10.46
C ASP A 199 -2.71 4.97 9.75
N VAL A 200 -2.09 5.08 8.57
CA VAL A 200 -1.60 3.90 7.82
C VAL A 200 -0.43 3.17 8.49
N LYS A 201 0.24 3.81 9.47
CA LYS A 201 1.35 3.19 10.22
C LYS A 201 0.88 2.54 11.51
N ILE A 202 -0.28 2.94 12.02
CA ILE A 202 -0.84 2.45 13.27
C ILE A 202 -1.87 1.35 13.03
N LYS A 203 -2.70 1.50 12.01
CA LYS A 203 -3.78 0.57 11.64
C LYS A 203 -3.30 -0.49 10.64
#